data_07666d1d08f5dbc73479a9d410556ffa
#
_entry.id   07666d1d08f5dbc73479a9d410556ffa
#
_cell.length_a   1.000
_cell.length_b   1.000
_cell.length_c   1.000
_cell.angle_alpha   90.00
_cell.angle_beta   90.00
_cell.angle_gamma   90.00
#
_symmetry.space_group_name_H-M   'P 1'
#
loop_
_entity.id
_entity.type
_entity.pdbx_description
1 polymer ?
#
loop_
_entity_poly.entity_id
_entity_poly.type
_entity_poly.pdbx_seq_one_letter_code
_entity_poly.pdbx_strand_id
1 'polypeptide(L)'
;VLYVFILSILQKIVRLNTQQYIINDIIPFEISSSIREVQNVFNQLTYSHIPVLRDGEYQGCIYENDAHCFDGTKTLNDYLYSLEVFFVRETINWLDIIEAFALHNSSIMPVLGADNKYLGYYELGDIMSIFSETPFLNEAGGIIVVEKGLKDYSFSEICQIVESNDAKILGVFISKMDNEKVQATIKIGHTGMNAIVQTFRRYSYNVTSSHDEDKFIEDLKNRSDYLDRYLNI
;
A
#
# COMPACT_ATOMS: atom_id res chain seq x y z
N VAL A 1 -36.98 6.97 -3.47
CA VAL A 1 -36.73 6.12 -2.28
C VAL A 1 -36.04 4.81 -2.71
N LEU A 2 -36.63 4.07 -3.68
CA LEU A 2 -36.07 2.76 -4.13
C LEU A 2 -34.69 2.90 -4.76
N TYR A 3 -34.43 3.98 -5.53
CA TYR A 3 -33.14 4.24 -6.17
C TYR A 3 -32.02 4.54 -5.16
N VAL A 4 -32.34 5.28 -4.10
CA VAL A 4 -31.40 5.57 -2.99
C VAL A 4 -31.09 4.30 -2.20
N PHE A 5 -32.09 3.42 -2.03
CA PHE A 5 -31.92 2.14 -1.35
C PHE A 5 -31.08 1.15 -2.18
N ILE A 6 -31.28 1.09 -3.49
CA ILE A 6 -30.48 0.28 -4.42
C ILE A 6 -29.03 0.81 -4.50
N LEU A 7 -28.81 2.14 -4.54
CA LEU A 7 -27.47 2.74 -4.47
C LEU A 7 -26.77 2.42 -3.14
N SER A 8 -27.48 2.46 -2.03
CA SER A 8 -26.96 2.09 -0.70
C SER A 8 -26.58 0.61 -0.63
N ILE A 9 -27.38 -0.29 -1.24
CA ILE A 9 -27.06 -1.73 -1.32
C ILE A 9 -25.89 -1.98 -2.26
N LEU A 10 -25.84 -1.32 -3.43
CA LEU A 10 -24.73 -1.41 -4.37
C LEU A 10 -23.43 -0.85 -3.78
N GLN A 11 -23.49 0.24 -3.02
CA GLN A 11 -22.32 0.76 -2.29
C GLN A 11 -21.84 -0.21 -1.19
N LYS A 12 -22.75 -0.98 -0.57
CA LYS A 12 -22.36 -2.04 0.39
C LYS A 12 -21.73 -3.27 -0.29
N ILE A 13 -22.15 -3.60 -1.51
CA ILE A 13 -21.68 -4.79 -2.24
C ILE A 13 -20.31 -4.53 -2.91
N VAL A 14 -20.01 -3.29 -3.30
CA VAL A 14 -18.76 -2.93 -4.01
C VAL A 14 -17.64 -2.50 -3.05
N ARG A 15 -17.95 -2.20 -1.79
CA ARG A 15 -16.91 -1.96 -0.78
C ARG A 15 -16.36 -3.30 -0.32
N LEU A 16 -15.13 -3.60 -0.65
CA LEU A 16 -14.34 -4.58 0.08
C LEU A 16 -14.59 -4.32 1.57
N ASN A 17 -15.21 -5.27 2.24
CA ASN A 17 -15.63 -5.10 3.64
C ASN A 17 -14.38 -5.15 4.52
N THR A 18 -13.76 -3.98 4.76
CA THR A 18 -12.58 -3.86 5.63
C THR A 18 -12.88 -4.25 7.08
N GLN A 19 -14.14 -4.22 7.51
CA GLN A 19 -14.56 -4.54 8.88
C GLN A 19 -14.13 -5.95 9.34
N GLN A 20 -14.05 -6.91 8.42
CA GLN A 20 -13.61 -8.28 8.74
C GLN A 20 -12.14 -8.37 9.17
N TYR A 21 -11.34 -7.35 8.88
CA TYR A 21 -9.91 -7.24 9.25
C TYR A 21 -9.70 -6.45 10.55
N ILE A 22 -10.79 -5.99 11.19
CA ILE A 22 -10.67 -5.35 12.52
C ILE A 22 -10.40 -6.46 13.52
N ILE A 23 -9.25 -6.40 14.18
CA ILE A 23 -8.84 -7.30 15.25
C ILE A 23 -8.80 -6.54 16.57
N ASN A 24 -8.94 -7.26 17.68
CA ASN A 24 -8.94 -6.69 19.03
C ASN A 24 -8.36 -7.70 20.04
N ASP A 25 -7.26 -8.30 19.67
CA ASP A 25 -6.53 -9.28 20.50
C ASP A 25 -5.49 -8.60 21.41
N ILE A 26 -5.07 -7.36 21.08
CA ILE A 26 -4.31 -6.51 21.98
C ILE A 26 -5.29 -5.75 22.87
N ILE A 27 -5.13 -5.91 24.18
CA ILE A 27 -5.88 -5.14 25.16
C ILE A 27 -5.32 -3.72 25.20
N PRO A 28 -6.12 -2.68 24.87
CA PRO A 28 -5.68 -1.30 24.99
C PRO A 28 -5.30 -0.98 26.44
N PHE A 29 -4.33 -0.11 26.64
CA PHE A 29 -4.02 0.38 27.96
C PHE A 29 -5.04 1.41 28.44
N GLU A 30 -5.38 1.36 29.73
CA GLU A 30 -6.05 2.49 30.39
C GLU A 30 -5.00 3.54 30.80
N ILE A 31 -5.39 4.81 30.86
CA ILE A 31 -4.50 5.88 31.31
C ILE A 31 -3.92 5.67 32.70
N SER A 32 -4.56 4.83 33.51
CA SER A 32 -4.09 4.43 34.87
C SER A 32 -3.02 3.36 34.85
N SER A 33 -2.77 2.69 33.71
CA SER A 33 -1.74 1.66 33.57
C SER A 33 -0.36 2.22 33.89
N SER A 34 0.46 1.43 34.59
CA SER A 34 1.83 1.82 34.92
C SER A 34 2.73 1.75 33.70
N ILE A 35 3.69 2.66 33.59
CA ILE A 35 4.68 2.65 32.49
C ILE A 35 5.47 1.34 32.45
N ARG A 36 5.74 0.76 33.62
CA ARG A 36 6.42 -0.56 33.72
C ARG A 36 5.62 -1.68 33.03
N GLU A 37 4.29 -1.67 33.18
CA GLU A 37 3.40 -2.62 32.52
C GLU A 37 3.44 -2.41 31.01
N VAL A 38 3.36 -1.16 30.54
CA VAL A 38 3.46 -0.79 29.13
C VAL A 38 4.77 -1.27 28.52
N GLN A 39 5.90 -1.00 29.18
CA GLN A 39 7.23 -1.46 28.75
C GLN A 39 7.32 -2.99 28.67
N ASN A 40 6.74 -3.70 29.65
CA ASN A 40 6.74 -5.17 29.63
C ASN A 40 5.93 -5.75 28.46
N VAL A 41 4.82 -5.11 28.08
CA VAL A 41 4.01 -5.55 26.93
C VAL A 41 4.77 -5.30 25.63
N PHE A 42 5.41 -4.15 25.43
CA PHE A 42 6.24 -3.89 24.26
C PHE A 42 7.44 -4.85 24.15
N ASN A 43 8.02 -5.30 25.25
CA ASN A 43 9.07 -6.33 25.22
C ASN A 43 8.59 -7.70 24.70
N GLN A 44 7.28 -7.95 24.67
CA GLN A 44 6.68 -9.21 24.24
C GLN A 44 6.02 -9.14 22.85
N LEU A 45 5.68 -7.93 22.41
CA LEU A 45 4.99 -7.67 21.16
C LEU A 45 5.93 -6.94 20.17
N THR A 46 5.66 -7.11 18.89
CA THR A 46 6.43 -6.46 17.81
C THR A 46 5.73 -5.24 17.23
N TYR A 47 4.77 -4.68 17.96
CA TYR A 47 4.00 -3.52 17.52
C TYR A 47 4.70 -2.22 17.86
N SER A 48 4.66 -1.27 16.95
CA SER A 48 5.22 0.06 17.17
C SER A 48 4.38 0.93 18.10
N HIS A 49 3.08 0.66 18.15
CA HIS A 49 2.10 1.46 18.90
C HIS A 49 1.08 0.57 19.59
N ILE A 50 0.56 1.02 20.74
CA ILE A 50 -0.58 0.38 21.44
C ILE A 50 -1.60 1.45 21.78
N PRO A 51 -2.91 1.20 21.55
CA PRO A 51 -3.97 2.13 21.87
C PRO A 51 -4.11 2.37 23.37
N VAL A 52 -4.44 3.61 23.72
CA VAL A 52 -4.68 4.06 25.11
C VAL A 52 -6.11 4.59 25.22
N LEU A 53 -6.81 4.13 26.24
CA LEU A 53 -8.19 4.52 26.52
C LEU A 53 -8.29 5.26 27.86
N ARG A 54 -9.36 6.01 28.02
CA ARG A 54 -9.84 6.55 29.29
C ARG A 54 -11.31 6.22 29.40
N ASP A 55 -11.66 5.37 30.37
CA ASP A 55 -13.04 4.93 30.57
C ASP A 55 -13.70 4.38 29.29
N GLY A 56 -12.93 3.69 28.44
CA GLY A 56 -13.35 3.14 27.15
C GLY A 56 -13.32 4.13 25.96
N GLU A 57 -12.98 5.40 26.21
CA GLU A 57 -12.82 6.40 25.13
C GLU A 57 -11.36 6.46 24.66
N TYR A 58 -11.17 6.44 23.34
CA TYR A 58 -9.85 6.49 22.71
C TYR A 58 -9.15 7.83 22.97
N GLN A 59 -7.91 7.78 23.48
CA GLN A 59 -7.09 8.95 23.77
C GLN A 59 -5.94 9.14 22.78
N GLY A 60 -5.49 8.07 22.12
CA GLY A 60 -4.35 8.04 21.22
C GLY A 60 -3.62 6.71 21.33
N CYS A 61 -2.43 6.64 20.74
CA CYS A 61 -1.52 5.51 20.87
C CYS A 61 -0.26 5.92 21.59
N ILE A 62 0.27 5.01 22.42
CA ILE A 62 1.63 5.15 22.97
C ILE A 62 2.62 4.50 22.00
N TYR A 63 3.69 5.23 21.65
CA TYR A 63 4.77 4.74 20.82
C TYR A 63 5.80 3.95 21.65
N GLU A 64 6.30 2.83 21.12
CA GLU A 64 7.24 1.93 21.80
C GLU A 64 8.48 2.67 22.32
N ASN A 65 9.14 3.47 21.47
CA ASN A 65 10.36 4.17 21.87
C ASN A 65 10.12 5.18 22.99
N ASP A 66 8.99 5.87 22.97
CA ASP A 66 8.63 6.82 24.02
C ASP A 66 8.36 6.09 25.34
N ALA A 67 7.62 4.98 25.29
CA ALA A 67 7.34 4.17 26.45
C ALA A 67 8.64 3.69 27.15
N HIS A 68 9.65 3.29 26.38
CA HIS A 68 10.94 2.87 26.93
C HIS A 68 11.76 4.01 27.54
N CYS A 69 11.51 5.26 27.14
CA CYS A 69 12.15 6.44 27.72
C CYS A 69 11.50 6.93 29.00
N PHE A 70 10.27 6.48 29.32
CA PHE A 70 9.50 6.97 30.46
C PHE A 70 9.86 6.29 31.77
N ASP A 71 9.61 7.01 32.89
CA ASP A 71 9.83 6.50 34.23
C ASP A 71 8.79 5.41 34.58
N GLY A 72 9.26 4.18 34.74
CA GLY A 72 8.44 3.01 35.03
C GLY A 72 7.64 3.07 36.33
N THR A 73 7.90 4.07 37.20
CA THR A 73 7.15 4.27 38.48
C THR A 73 5.90 5.13 38.30
N LYS A 74 5.73 5.76 37.13
CA LYS A 74 4.61 6.62 36.78
C LYS A 74 3.54 5.86 36.00
N THR A 75 2.45 6.55 35.67
CA THR A 75 1.33 6.04 34.85
C THR A 75 1.27 6.73 33.51
N LEU A 76 0.51 6.16 32.54
CA LEU A 76 0.25 6.80 31.24
C LEU A 76 -0.40 8.17 31.40
N ASN A 77 -1.19 8.41 32.45
CA ASN A 77 -1.80 9.70 32.69
C ASN A 77 -0.77 10.84 32.89
N ASP A 78 0.44 10.53 33.35
CA ASP A 78 1.54 11.50 33.48
C ASP A 78 2.16 11.88 32.14
N TYR A 79 1.90 11.09 31.08
CA TYR A 79 2.50 11.20 29.76
C TYR A 79 1.47 11.34 28.63
N LEU A 80 0.25 11.80 28.92
CA LEU A 80 -0.81 11.99 27.92
C LEU A 80 -0.37 12.89 26.75
N TYR A 81 0.52 13.84 27.01
CA TYR A 81 1.04 14.77 26.01
C TYR A 81 1.89 14.10 24.92
N SER A 82 2.38 12.89 25.16
CA SER A 82 3.19 12.12 24.21
C SER A 82 2.36 11.12 23.40
N LEU A 83 1.06 10.98 23.69
CA LEU A 83 0.23 10.09 22.90
C LEU A 83 0.05 10.65 21.48
N GLU A 84 0.25 9.81 20.50
CA GLU A 84 -0.02 10.11 19.10
C GLU A 84 -1.50 9.84 18.79
N VAL A 85 -2.21 10.87 18.32
CA VAL A 85 -3.65 10.75 18.03
C VAL A 85 -3.85 10.53 16.54
N PHE A 86 -4.01 9.28 16.16
CA PHE A 86 -4.37 8.87 14.80
C PHE A 86 -5.34 7.69 14.85
N PHE A 87 -6.22 7.62 13.90
CA PHE A 87 -7.21 6.54 13.77
C PHE A 87 -7.88 6.59 12.40
N VAL A 88 -8.61 5.55 12.07
CA VAL A 88 -9.51 5.51 10.92
C VAL A 88 -10.93 5.15 11.36
N ARG A 89 -11.91 5.44 10.50
CA ARG A 89 -13.30 5.03 10.72
C ARG A 89 -13.56 3.64 10.13
N GLU A 90 -14.44 2.87 10.74
CA GLU A 90 -14.81 1.52 10.29
C GLU A 90 -15.34 1.44 8.84
N THR A 91 -15.80 2.56 8.29
CA THR A 91 -16.36 2.64 6.93
C THR A 91 -15.38 3.17 5.89
N ILE A 92 -14.11 3.29 6.23
CA ILE A 92 -13.07 3.82 5.33
C ILE A 92 -12.69 2.83 4.21
N ASN A 93 -12.17 3.34 3.09
CA ASN A 93 -11.64 2.52 2.01
C ASN A 93 -10.27 1.94 2.41
N TRP A 94 -9.95 0.74 1.96
CA TRP A 94 -8.67 0.09 2.25
C TRP A 94 -7.43 0.86 1.74
N LEU A 95 -7.54 1.60 0.61
CA LEU A 95 -6.46 2.46 0.13
C LEU A 95 -6.18 3.63 1.09
N ASP A 96 -7.23 4.21 1.65
CA ASP A 96 -7.09 5.29 2.64
C ASP A 96 -6.50 4.74 3.96
N ILE A 97 -6.74 3.46 4.28
CA ILE A 97 -6.08 2.80 5.42
C ILE A 97 -4.58 2.66 5.17
N ILE A 98 -4.15 2.26 3.95
CA ILE A 98 -2.72 2.19 3.58
C ILE A 98 -2.07 3.57 3.67
N GLU A 99 -2.76 4.61 3.18
CA GLU A 99 -2.28 6.00 3.30
C GLU A 99 -2.08 6.38 4.78
N ALA A 100 -3.04 6.07 5.64
CA ALA A 100 -2.93 6.35 7.08
C ALA A 100 -1.73 5.61 7.72
N PHE A 101 -1.50 4.34 7.38
CA PHE A 101 -0.31 3.61 7.82
C PHE A 101 1.00 4.30 7.40
N ALA A 102 1.08 4.73 6.14
CA ALA A 102 2.25 5.41 5.61
C ALA A 102 2.48 6.77 6.30
N LEU A 103 1.41 7.52 6.56
CA LEU A 103 1.47 8.84 7.20
C LEU A 103 1.97 8.76 8.66
N HIS A 104 1.50 7.77 9.41
CA HIS A 104 1.82 7.63 10.83
C HIS A 104 2.97 6.66 11.11
N ASN A 105 3.52 6.01 10.09
CA ASN A 105 4.60 5.02 10.22
C ASN A 105 4.34 3.99 11.34
N SER A 106 3.08 3.57 11.45
CA SER A 106 2.61 2.66 12.49
C SER A 106 2.45 1.24 11.94
N SER A 107 2.63 0.23 12.78
CA SER A 107 2.32 -1.17 12.44
C SER A 107 0.86 -1.53 12.67
N ILE A 108 0.14 -0.71 13.46
CA ILE A 108 -1.29 -0.86 13.71
C ILE A 108 -2.03 0.44 13.39
N MET A 109 -3.29 0.34 13.02
CA MET A 109 -4.15 1.49 12.76
C MET A 109 -5.44 1.37 13.56
N PRO A 110 -5.62 2.16 14.64
CA PRO A 110 -6.82 2.14 15.46
C PRO A 110 -8.08 2.43 14.65
N VAL A 111 -9.16 1.72 14.96
CA VAL A 111 -10.46 1.87 14.30
C VAL A 111 -11.49 2.37 15.30
N LEU A 112 -12.15 3.46 14.94
CA LEU A 112 -13.23 4.02 15.76
C LEU A 112 -14.57 3.92 15.04
N GLY A 113 -15.61 3.59 15.81
CA GLY A 113 -16.99 3.65 15.39
C GLY A 113 -17.50 5.08 15.20
N ALA A 114 -18.75 5.21 14.76
CA ALA A 114 -19.38 6.52 14.55
C ALA A 114 -19.52 7.32 15.86
N ASP A 115 -19.63 6.64 17.00
CA ASP A 115 -19.72 7.19 18.34
C ASP A 115 -18.37 7.46 19.03
N ASN A 116 -17.27 7.41 18.28
CA ASN A 116 -15.88 7.52 18.76
C ASN A 116 -15.43 6.37 19.69
N LYS A 117 -16.19 5.31 19.80
CA LYS A 117 -15.76 4.13 20.54
C LYS A 117 -14.66 3.40 19.79
N TYR A 118 -13.69 2.93 20.53
CA TYR A 118 -12.66 2.05 20.03
C TYR A 118 -13.26 0.68 19.68
N LEU A 119 -13.06 0.22 18.43
CA LEU A 119 -13.56 -1.05 17.95
C LEU A 119 -12.48 -2.12 17.86
N GLY A 120 -11.23 -1.71 17.73
CA GLY A 120 -10.09 -2.56 17.48
C GLY A 120 -9.08 -1.83 16.59
N TYR A 121 -8.28 -2.57 15.89
CA TYR A 121 -7.25 -2.01 14.99
C TYR A 121 -7.11 -2.87 13.73
N TYR A 122 -6.53 -2.28 12.71
CA TYR A 122 -6.01 -3.00 11.56
C TYR A 122 -4.52 -3.24 11.72
N GLU A 123 -4.04 -4.40 11.28
CA GLU A 123 -2.63 -4.63 11.02
C GLU A 123 -2.27 -4.29 9.57
N LEU A 124 -1.09 -3.71 9.36
CA LEU A 124 -0.62 -3.38 8.02
C LEU A 124 -0.57 -4.63 7.11
N GLY A 125 -0.14 -5.78 7.65
CA GLY A 125 -0.05 -7.04 6.92
C GLY A 125 -1.40 -7.49 6.36
N ASP A 126 -2.47 -7.40 7.16
CA ASP A 126 -3.81 -7.80 6.77
C ASP A 126 -4.37 -6.90 5.67
N ILE A 127 -4.16 -5.59 5.79
CA ILE A 127 -4.59 -4.64 4.76
C ILE A 127 -3.78 -4.83 3.46
N MET A 128 -2.50 -5.11 3.56
CA MET A 128 -1.67 -5.43 2.39
C MET A 128 -2.09 -6.74 1.71
N SER A 129 -2.68 -7.69 2.45
CA SER A 129 -3.22 -8.92 1.85
C SER A 129 -4.35 -8.63 0.85
N ILE A 130 -5.19 -7.61 1.13
CA ILE A 130 -6.23 -7.14 0.21
C ILE A 130 -5.62 -6.71 -1.12
N PHE A 131 -4.50 -5.96 -1.08
CA PHE A 131 -3.81 -5.53 -2.29
C PHE A 131 -3.20 -6.72 -3.05
N SER A 132 -2.67 -7.72 -2.31
CA SER A 132 -2.09 -8.92 -2.92
C SER A 132 -3.11 -9.77 -3.68
N GLU A 133 -4.39 -9.69 -3.33
CA GLU A 133 -5.49 -10.38 -4.02
C GLU A 133 -5.95 -9.68 -5.31
N THR A 134 -5.52 -8.42 -5.53
CA THR A 134 -5.87 -7.70 -6.75
C THR A 134 -5.19 -8.32 -7.98
N PRO A 135 -5.80 -8.24 -9.18
CA PRO A 135 -5.17 -8.68 -10.42
C PRO A 135 -3.80 -8.04 -10.68
N PHE A 136 -3.56 -6.85 -10.12
CA PHE A 136 -2.26 -6.18 -10.23
C PHE A 136 -1.11 -7.03 -9.65
N LEU A 137 -1.32 -7.72 -8.52
CA LEU A 137 -0.29 -8.56 -7.90
C LEU A 137 -0.53 -10.05 -8.16
N ASN A 138 -1.78 -10.51 -8.15
CA ASN A 138 -2.13 -11.91 -8.21
C ASN A 138 -2.01 -12.51 -9.63
N GLU A 139 -2.32 -11.71 -10.66
CA GLU A 139 -2.26 -12.21 -12.03
C GLU A 139 -0.82 -12.26 -12.56
N ALA A 140 -0.50 -13.35 -13.25
CA ALA A 140 0.76 -13.46 -13.95
C ALA A 140 0.82 -12.48 -15.13
N GLY A 141 2.00 -11.86 -15.33
CA GLY A 141 2.19 -10.87 -16.40
C GLY A 141 3.47 -10.07 -16.19
N GLY A 142 3.66 -9.05 -17.03
CA GLY A 142 4.84 -8.20 -16.98
C GLY A 142 4.59 -6.83 -16.38
N ILE A 143 5.63 -6.20 -15.91
CA ILE A 143 5.61 -4.80 -15.44
C ILE A 143 6.45 -3.97 -16.40
N ILE A 144 5.89 -2.86 -16.86
CA ILE A 144 6.57 -1.84 -17.66
C ILE A 144 6.55 -0.55 -16.87
N VAL A 145 7.69 0.12 -16.80
CA VAL A 145 7.80 1.46 -16.23
C VAL A 145 8.17 2.44 -17.34
N VAL A 146 7.31 3.42 -17.56
CA VAL A 146 7.48 4.43 -18.62
C VAL A 146 7.57 5.83 -18.03
N GLU A 147 8.35 6.70 -18.66
CA GLU A 147 8.53 8.08 -18.29
C GLU A 147 8.21 9.00 -19.46
N LYS A 148 7.53 10.13 -19.21
CA LYS A 148 7.26 11.18 -20.19
C LYS A 148 7.19 12.55 -19.50
N GLY A 149 7.25 13.63 -20.29
CA GLY A 149 7.09 14.98 -19.76
C GLY A 149 5.73 15.16 -19.05
N LEU A 150 5.74 15.93 -17.95
CA LEU A 150 4.53 16.16 -17.12
C LEU A 150 3.32 16.66 -17.93
N LYS A 151 3.56 17.44 -18.98
CA LYS A 151 2.49 17.97 -19.84
C LYS A 151 2.06 17.05 -20.98
N ASP A 152 2.87 16.03 -21.26
CA ASP A 152 2.74 15.20 -22.46
C ASP A 152 2.26 13.77 -22.14
N TYR A 153 2.26 13.37 -20.85
CA TYR A 153 1.77 12.05 -20.47
C TYR A 153 0.25 11.97 -20.48
N SER A 154 -0.28 10.82 -20.83
CA SER A 154 -1.72 10.57 -20.80
C SER A 154 -1.99 9.11 -20.50
N PHE A 155 -2.83 8.83 -19.49
CA PHE A 155 -3.30 7.46 -19.23
C PHE A 155 -4.08 6.88 -20.42
N SER A 156 -4.87 7.70 -21.11
CA SER A 156 -5.59 7.25 -22.31
C SER A 156 -4.63 6.76 -23.40
N GLU A 157 -3.51 7.46 -23.62
CA GLU A 157 -2.48 7.06 -24.58
C GLU A 157 -1.75 5.80 -24.10
N ILE A 158 -1.41 5.71 -22.82
CA ILE A 158 -0.79 4.52 -22.21
C ILE A 158 -1.70 3.29 -22.40
N CYS A 159 -2.99 3.43 -22.07
CA CYS A 159 -3.95 2.36 -22.23
C CYS A 159 -4.11 1.95 -23.71
N GLN A 160 -4.21 2.92 -24.61
CA GLN A 160 -4.31 2.67 -26.04
C GLN A 160 -3.09 1.93 -26.60
N ILE A 161 -1.88 2.30 -26.16
CA ILE A 161 -0.64 1.61 -26.57
C ILE A 161 -0.69 0.15 -26.17
N VAL A 162 -1.08 -0.15 -24.92
CA VAL A 162 -1.15 -1.53 -24.43
C VAL A 162 -2.23 -2.32 -25.16
N GLU A 163 -3.46 -1.80 -25.21
CA GLU A 163 -4.61 -2.48 -25.77
C GLU A 163 -4.52 -2.68 -27.29
N SER A 164 -3.88 -1.75 -28.02
CA SER A 164 -3.64 -1.90 -29.47
C SER A 164 -2.61 -2.98 -29.82
N ASN A 165 -1.88 -3.50 -28.82
CA ASN A 165 -1.00 -4.64 -28.95
C ASN A 165 -1.63 -5.94 -28.36
N ASP A 166 -2.96 -6.01 -28.30
CA ASP A 166 -3.74 -7.16 -27.80
C ASP A 166 -3.41 -7.57 -26.37
N ALA A 167 -2.89 -6.64 -25.54
CA ALA A 167 -2.58 -6.86 -24.15
C ALA A 167 -3.68 -6.30 -23.23
N LYS A 168 -3.90 -6.95 -22.10
CA LYS A 168 -4.79 -6.47 -21.05
C LYS A 168 -4.00 -5.71 -19.99
N ILE A 169 -4.54 -4.56 -19.58
CA ILE A 169 -4.02 -3.82 -18.42
C ILE A 169 -4.61 -4.43 -17.15
N LEU A 170 -3.75 -4.85 -16.24
CA LEU A 170 -4.12 -5.33 -14.91
C LEU A 170 -4.07 -4.23 -13.85
N GLY A 171 -3.36 -3.13 -14.15
CA GLY A 171 -3.32 -1.93 -13.36
C GLY A 171 -2.28 -0.94 -13.87
N VAL A 172 -2.52 0.34 -13.58
CA VAL A 172 -1.61 1.44 -13.91
C VAL A 172 -1.68 2.49 -12.80
N PHE A 173 -0.53 3.02 -12.41
CA PHE A 173 -0.45 4.12 -11.45
C PHE A 173 0.80 4.97 -11.70
N ILE A 174 0.77 6.21 -11.19
CA ILE A 174 1.95 7.08 -11.18
C ILE A 174 2.86 6.63 -10.04
N SER A 175 4.04 6.14 -10.40
CA SER A 175 5.06 5.68 -9.43
C SER A 175 6.01 6.79 -9.00
N LYS A 176 6.17 7.82 -9.83
CA LYS A 176 6.95 9.01 -9.49
C LYS A 176 6.46 10.20 -10.30
N MET A 177 6.46 11.37 -9.67
CA MET A 177 6.13 12.64 -10.33
C MET A 177 7.03 13.74 -9.77
N ASP A 178 7.62 14.52 -10.66
CA ASP A 178 8.36 15.74 -10.33
C ASP A 178 7.87 16.91 -11.20
N ASN A 179 8.57 18.04 -11.17
CA ASN A 179 8.15 19.25 -11.90
C ASN A 179 8.28 19.13 -13.43
N GLU A 180 9.00 18.16 -13.93
CA GLU A 180 9.31 18.01 -15.36
C GLU A 180 8.74 16.73 -15.95
N LYS A 181 8.72 15.65 -15.16
CA LYS A 181 8.48 14.28 -15.64
C LYS A 181 7.50 13.52 -14.76
N VAL A 182 6.81 12.60 -15.40
CA VAL A 182 5.93 11.61 -14.76
C VAL A 182 6.42 10.23 -15.13
N GLN A 183 6.51 9.35 -14.14
CA GLN A 183 6.80 7.95 -14.30
C GLN A 183 5.55 7.14 -13.96
N ALA A 184 5.09 6.32 -14.90
CA ALA A 184 3.95 5.42 -14.73
C ALA A 184 4.41 3.97 -14.71
N THR A 185 3.91 3.22 -13.74
CA THR A 185 4.08 1.77 -13.65
C THR A 185 2.83 1.08 -14.14
N ILE A 186 2.99 0.14 -15.09
CA ILE A 186 1.91 -0.55 -15.77
C ILE A 186 2.11 -2.04 -15.59
N LYS A 187 1.10 -2.72 -15.06
CA LYS A 187 1.03 -4.18 -15.04
C LYS A 187 0.18 -4.64 -16.21
N ILE A 188 0.72 -5.51 -17.03
CA ILE A 188 0.05 -6.10 -18.20
C ILE A 188 -0.03 -7.62 -18.07
N GLY A 189 -1.07 -8.23 -18.61
CA GLY A 189 -1.19 -9.67 -18.74
C GLY A 189 -0.17 -10.27 -19.73
N HIS A 190 -0.14 -11.59 -19.79
CA HIS A 190 0.78 -12.33 -20.66
C HIS A 190 0.51 -12.06 -22.15
N THR A 191 1.32 -11.18 -22.77
CA THR A 191 1.35 -10.95 -24.21
C THR A 191 2.67 -10.30 -24.60
N GLY A 192 2.99 -10.26 -25.88
CA GLY A 192 4.25 -9.78 -26.47
C GLY A 192 4.80 -8.45 -25.95
N MET A 193 5.44 -8.46 -24.81
CA MET A 193 6.05 -7.32 -24.12
C MET A 193 6.87 -6.43 -25.06
N ASN A 194 7.69 -7.06 -25.92
CA ASN A 194 8.58 -6.34 -26.83
C ASN A 194 7.83 -5.42 -27.80
N ALA A 195 6.67 -5.83 -28.34
CA ALA A 195 5.87 -5.00 -29.25
C ALA A 195 5.33 -3.76 -28.52
N ILE A 196 4.90 -3.93 -27.27
CA ILE A 196 4.39 -2.85 -26.41
C ILE A 196 5.51 -1.85 -26.11
N VAL A 197 6.68 -2.33 -25.68
CA VAL A 197 7.87 -1.51 -25.40
C VAL A 197 8.26 -0.69 -26.62
N GLN A 198 8.32 -1.31 -27.82
CA GLN A 198 8.64 -0.60 -29.06
C GLN A 198 7.55 0.43 -29.43
N THR A 199 6.29 0.16 -29.10
CA THR A 199 5.21 1.12 -29.33
C THR A 199 5.33 2.29 -28.36
N PHE A 200 5.61 2.07 -27.08
CA PHE A 200 5.90 3.16 -26.14
C PHE A 200 7.03 4.08 -26.64
N ARG A 201 8.14 3.50 -27.11
CA ARG A 201 9.27 4.26 -27.67
C ARG A 201 8.85 5.09 -28.89
N ARG A 202 8.01 4.57 -29.78
CA ARG A 202 7.47 5.32 -30.93
C ARG A 202 6.59 6.49 -30.53
N TYR A 203 5.89 6.38 -29.39
CA TYR A 203 5.09 7.46 -28.82
C TYR A 203 5.91 8.38 -27.88
N SER A 204 7.24 8.30 -27.97
CA SER A 204 8.17 9.15 -27.23
C SER A 204 8.10 8.97 -25.70
N TYR A 205 7.69 7.80 -25.24
CA TYR A 205 7.90 7.39 -23.86
C TYR A 205 9.31 6.82 -23.68
N ASN A 206 9.99 7.23 -22.63
CA ASN A 206 11.21 6.57 -22.20
C ASN A 206 10.83 5.34 -21.36
N VAL A 207 11.23 4.15 -21.77
CA VAL A 207 11.01 2.92 -20.99
C VAL A 207 12.19 2.75 -20.05
N THR A 208 11.94 2.88 -18.75
CA THR A 208 12.99 2.85 -17.72
C THR A 208 13.22 1.46 -17.13
N SER A 209 12.21 0.58 -17.19
CA SER A 209 12.32 -0.83 -16.77
C SER A 209 11.23 -1.66 -17.45
N SER A 210 11.59 -2.88 -17.87
CA SER A 210 10.63 -3.92 -18.25
C SER A 210 11.16 -5.29 -17.82
N HIS A 211 10.26 -6.15 -17.31
CA HIS A 211 10.64 -7.47 -16.77
C HIS A 211 11.28 -8.43 -17.79
N ASP A 212 11.02 -8.21 -19.11
CA ASP A 212 11.57 -9.03 -20.19
C ASP A 212 12.81 -8.42 -20.86
N GLU A 213 13.12 -7.14 -20.59
CA GLU A 213 14.30 -6.50 -21.19
C GLU A 213 15.60 -7.14 -20.69
N ASP A 214 15.67 -7.53 -19.44
CA ASP A 214 16.85 -8.20 -18.88
C ASP A 214 17.07 -9.58 -19.53
N LYS A 215 16.00 -10.37 -19.73
CA LYS A 215 16.09 -11.64 -20.43
C LYS A 215 16.41 -11.51 -21.90
N PHE A 216 15.82 -10.50 -22.56
CA PHE A 216 16.08 -10.25 -23.99
C PHE A 216 17.49 -9.75 -24.25
N ILE A 217 18.02 -8.87 -23.40
CA ILE A 217 19.41 -8.40 -23.46
C ILE A 217 20.38 -9.56 -23.16
N GLU A 218 20.04 -10.41 -22.18
CA GLU A 218 20.83 -11.61 -21.88
C GLU A 218 20.80 -12.61 -23.03
N ASP A 219 19.66 -12.86 -23.66
CA ASP A 219 19.54 -13.68 -24.85
C ASP A 219 20.29 -13.09 -26.06
N LEU A 220 20.28 -11.77 -26.26
CA LEU A 220 21.06 -11.12 -27.32
C LEU A 220 22.56 -11.22 -27.05
N LYS A 221 23.01 -11.04 -25.82
CA LYS A 221 24.40 -11.24 -25.41
C LYS A 221 24.83 -12.69 -25.67
N ASN A 222 24.04 -13.63 -25.20
CA ASN A 222 24.31 -15.07 -25.42
C ASN A 222 24.39 -15.45 -26.89
N ARG A 223 23.53 -14.85 -27.74
CA ARG A 223 23.57 -15.04 -29.20
C ARG A 223 24.80 -14.36 -29.84
N SER A 224 25.16 -13.15 -29.38
CA SER A 224 26.36 -12.45 -29.82
C SER A 224 27.63 -13.25 -29.46
N ASP A 225 27.74 -13.69 -28.22
CA ASP A 225 28.86 -14.51 -27.72
C ASP A 225 28.94 -15.85 -28.46
N TYR A 226 27.79 -16.43 -28.81
CA TYR A 226 27.77 -17.65 -29.64
C TYR A 226 28.27 -17.39 -31.07
N LEU A 227 27.87 -16.31 -31.70
CA LEU A 227 28.34 -15.92 -33.03
C LEU A 227 29.82 -15.57 -33.03
N ASP A 228 30.30 -14.85 -32.05
CA ASP A 228 31.73 -14.53 -31.90
C ASP A 228 32.61 -15.78 -31.75
N ARG A 229 32.11 -16.79 -31.01
CA ARG A 229 32.80 -18.11 -30.94
C ARG A 229 32.77 -18.87 -32.25
N TYR A 230 31.76 -18.67 -33.10
CA TYR A 230 31.63 -19.36 -34.38
C TYR A 230 32.44 -18.69 -35.50
N LEU A 231 32.65 -17.37 -35.38
CA LEU A 231 33.41 -16.59 -36.39
C LEU A 231 34.92 -16.55 -36.10
N ASN A 232 35.33 -16.89 -34.88
CA ASN A 232 36.73 -16.87 -34.46
C ASN A 232 37.35 -18.30 -34.39
N ILE A 233 36.84 -19.26 -35.17
CA ILE A 233 37.45 -20.60 -35.37
C ILE A 233 38.29 -20.59 -36.62
#